data_879e1b4188ab371c190405cb1e7e23e8
#
_entry.id   879e1b4188ab371c190405cb1e7e23e8
#
_cell.length_a   1.000
_cell.length_b   1.000
_cell.length_c   1.000
_cell.angle_alpha   90.00
_cell.angle_beta   90.00
_cell.angle_gamma   90.00
#
_symmetry.space_group_name_H-M   'P 1'
#
loop_
_entity.id
_entity.type
_entity.pdbx_description
1 polymer ?
#
loop_
_entity_poly.entity_id
_entity_poly.type
_entity_poly.pdbx_seq_one_letter_code
_entity_poly.pdbx_strand_id
1 'polypeptide(L)' 'MRFENLFTHYKNQLKTRQDQVKQAILTGANDWAEYRYLTGKLHALEQEERELTDLLKKTELEDE' A
#
# COMPACT_ATOMS: atom_id res chain seq x y z
N MET A 1 15.61 17.42 -0.07
CA MET A 1 15.03 16.10 -0.43
C MET A 1 14.08 16.28 -1.60
N ARG A 2 14.27 15.49 -2.63
CA ARG A 2 13.39 15.56 -3.79
C ARG A 2 12.07 14.87 -3.51
N PHE A 3 11.02 15.42 -4.06
CA PHE A 3 9.68 14.84 -3.94
C PHE A 3 9.64 13.37 -4.40
N GLU A 4 10.36 13.07 -5.47
CA GLU A 4 10.42 11.71 -6.02
C GLU A 4 11.01 10.71 -5.04
N ASN A 5 12.05 11.10 -4.29
CA ASN A 5 12.66 10.22 -3.29
C ASN A 5 11.71 9.96 -2.12
N LEU A 6 11.00 11.00 -1.70
CA LEU A 6 10.02 10.88 -0.64
C LEU A 6 8.87 9.96 -1.07
N PHE A 7 8.40 10.13 -2.30
CA PHE A 7 7.34 9.31 -2.86
C PHE A 7 7.76 7.84 -2.91
N THR A 8 8.96 7.56 -3.43
CA THR A 8 9.49 6.19 -3.53
C THR A 8 9.61 5.55 -2.14
N HIS A 9 10.10 6.30 -1.18
CA HIS A 9 10.22 5.82 0.19
C HIS A 9 8.85 5.44 0.76
N TYR A 10 7.86 6.30 0.58
CA TYR A 10 6.51 6.06 1.08
C TYR A 10 5.87 4.85 0.40
N LYS A 11 6.05 4.74 -0.92
CA LYS A 11 5.53 3.61 -1.68
C LYS A 11 6.14 2.30 -1.20
N ASN A 12 7.43 2.29 -0.91
CA ASN A 12 8.11 1.10 -0.39
C ASN A 12 7.59 0.72 0.99
N GLN A 13 7.25 1.69 1.83
CA GLN A 13 6.64 1.41 3.12
C GLN A 13 5.28 0.76 2.96
N LEU A 14 4.46 1.23 2.01
CA LEU A 14 3.16 0.63 1.74
C LEU A 14 3.31 -0.82 1.28
N LYS A 15 4.27 -1.09 0.41
CA LYS A 15 4.52 -2.46 -0.05
C LYS A 15 4.97 -3.36 1.09
N THR A 16 5.82 -2.87 1.98
CA THR A 16 6.25 -3.62 3.14
C THR A 16 5.07 -3.97 4.03
N ARG A 17 4.16 -3.02 4.25
CA ARG A 17 2.96 -3.27 5.04
C ARG A 17 2.05 -4.29 4.37
N GLN A 18 1.91 -4.21 3.04
CA GLN A 18 1.14 -5.20 2.29
C GLN A 18 1.73 -6.59 2.46
N ASP A 19 3.05 -6.72 2.36
CA ASP A 19 3.72 -8.01 2.52
C ASP A 19 3.53 -8.57 3.93
N GLN A 20 3.58 -7.72 4.95
CA GLN A 20 3.34 -8.12 6.34
C GLN A 20 1.92 -8.65 6.51
N VAL A 21 0.94 -7.99 5.91
CA VAL A 21 -0.45 -8.44 5.98
C VAL A 21 -0.63 -9.76 5.24
N LYS A 22 -0.02 -9.91 4.07
CA LYS A 22 -0.07 -11.15 3.32
C LYS A 22 0.53 -12.31 4.12
N GLN A 23 1.64 -12.07 4.81
CA GLN A 23 2.25 -13.09 5.66
C GLN A 23 1.31 -13.47 6.81
N ALA A 24 0.66 -12.48 7.41
CA ALA A 24 -0.29 -12.74 8.48
C ALA A 24 -1.47 -13.59 7.99
N ILE A 25 -1.94 -13.36 6.78
CA ILE A 25 -3.02 -14.15 6.18
C ILE A 25 -2.56 -15.60 5.99
N LEU A 26 -1.35 -15.80 5.49
CA LEU A 26 -0.84 -17.13 5.18
C LEU A 26 -0.51 -17.95 6.43
N THR A 27 -0.04 -17.30 7.50
CA THR A 27 0.50 -18.01 8.65
C THR A 27 -0.34 -17.90 9.91
N GLY A 28 -1.25 -16.93 10.00
CA GLY A 28 -1.88 -16.62 11.28
C GLY A 28 -3.37 -16.41 11.27
N ALA A 29 -4.04 -16.52 10.15
CA ALA A 29 -5.50 -16.35 10.10
C ALA A 29 -6.15 -17.63 10.60
N ASN A 30 -6.62 -17.61 11.85
CA ASN A 30 -7.19 -18.79 12.50
C ASN A 30 -8.70 -18.90 12.34
N ASP A 31 -9.39 -17.83 12.00
CA ASP A 31 -10.83 -17.86 11.81
C ASP A 31 -11.24 -16.93 10.68
N TRP A 32 -12.52 -17.00 10.31
CA TRP A 32 -13.07 -16.25 9.20
C TRP A 32 -13.07 -14.75 9.46
N ALA A 33 -13.34 -14.33 10.68
CA ALA A 33 -13.37 -12.91 11.02
C ALA A 33 -11.98 -12.29 10.88
N GLU A 34 -10.95 -12.98 11.35
CA GLU A 34 -9.57 -12.53 11.22
C GLU A 34 -9.15 -12.48 9.75
N TYR A 35 -9.51 -13.50 8.98
CA TYR A 35 -9.23 -13.53 7.55
C TYR A 35 -9.85 -12.33 6.83
N ARG A 36 -11.11 -12.03 7.11
CA ARG A 36 -11.79 -10.89 6.50
C ARG A 36 -11.16 -9.57 6.91
N TYR A 37 -10.78 -9.44 8.17
CA TYR A 37 -10.09 -8.24 8.65
C TYR A 37 -8.80 -8.00 7.91
N LEU A 38 -7.97 -9.05 7.77
CA LEU A 38 -6.66 -8.95 7.12
C LEU A 38 -6.80 -8.67 5.63
N THR A 39 -7.75 -9.30 4.95
CA THR A 39 -7.97 -9.03 3.53
C THR A 39 -8.48 -7.62 3.30
N GLY A 40 -9.34 -7.11 4.19
CA GLY A 40 -9.79 -5.72 4.12
C GLY A 40 -8.64 -4.75 4.29
N LYS A 41 -7.75 -5.02 5.25
CA LYS A 41 -6.57 -4.20 5.48
C LYS A 41 -5.65 -4.19 4.27
N LEU A 42 -5.46 -5.37 3.65
CA LEU A 42 -4.64 -5.48 2.44
C LEU A 42 -5.23 -4.66 1.29
N HIS A 43 -6.54 -4.74 1.09
CA HIS A 43 -7.22 -3.97 0.05
C HIS A 43 -7.06 -2.47 0.27
N ALA A 44 -7.16 -2.01 1.52
CA ALA A 44 -6.97 -0.61 1.84
C ALA A 44 -5.56 -0.14 1.50
N LEU A 45 -4.55 -0.95 1.81
CA LEU A 45 -3.16 -0.61 1.50
C LEU A 45 -2.91 -0.59 0.00
N GLU A 46 -3.50 -1.51 -0.73
CA GLU A 46 -3.38 -1.54 -2.18
C GLU A 46 -4.04 -0.32 -2.82
N GLN A 47 -5.18 0.10 -2.28
CA GLN A 47 -5.87 1.30 -2.75
C GLN A 47 -5.04 2.55 -2.47
N GLU A 48 -4.43 2.65 -1.30
CA GLU A 48 -3.55 3.77 -0.97
C GLU A 48 -2.37 3.85 -1.94
N GLU A 49 -1.77 2.71 -2.28
CA GLU A 49 -0.67 2.69 -3.24
C GLU A 49 -1.12 3.19 -4.61
N ARG A 50 -2.30 2.77 -5.03
CA ARG A 50 -2.87 3.19 -6.32
C ARG A 50 -3.14 4.69 -6.34
N GLU A 51 -3.72 5.21 -5.27
CA GLU A 51 -4.00 6.65 -5.15
C GLU A 51 -2.71 7.45 -5.15
N LEU A 52 -1.69 6.97 -4.48
CA LEU A 52 -0.41 7.62 -4.42
C LEU A 52 0.25 7.68 -5.81
N THR A 53 0.17 6.58 -6.56
CA THR A 53 0.68 6.51 -7.92
C THR A 53 -0.05 7.49 -8.85
N ASP A 54 -1.37 7.55 -8.72
CA ASP A 54 -2.18 8.48 -9.51
C ASP A 54 -1.86 9.92 -9.20
N LEU A 55 -1.63 10.22 -7.92
CA LEU A 55 -1.25 11.56 -7.50
C LEU A 55 0.09 11.97 -8.10
N LEU A 56 1.06 11.06 -8.12
CA LEU A 56 2.36 11.33 -8.72
C LEU A 56 2.25 11.63 -10.21
N LYS A 57 1.47 10.82 -10.93
CA LYS A 57 1.25 11.04 -12.35
C LYS A 57 0.62 12.39 -12.63
N LYS A 58 -0.36 12.77 -11.82
CA LYS A 58 -1.03 14.05 -11.95
C LYS A 58 -0.06 15.20 -11.70
N THR A 59 0.80 15.08 -10.70
CA THR A 59 1.79 16.08 -10.38
C THR A 59 2.79 16.25 -11.52
N GLU A 60 3.24 15.14 -12.10
CA GLU A 60 4.17 15.18 -13.24
C GLU A 60 3.56 15.89 -14.45
N LEU A 61 2.28 15.63 -14.71
CA LEU A 61 1.58 16.28 -15.82
C LEU A 61 1.40 17.79 -15.60
N GLU A 62 1.18 18.19 -14.37
CA GLU A 62 1.01 19.60 -14.04
C GLU A 62 2.33 20.38 -14.12
N ASP A 63 3.46 19.72 -13.92
CA ASP A 63 4.78 20.35 -13.98
C ASP A 63 5.26 20.60 -15.40
N GLU A 64 4.58 20.05 -16.38
CA GLU A 64 4.89 20.34 -17.77
C GLU A 64 4.16 21.62 -18.22
#